data_0a101ae6d9d4a35397114623f44a64cc
#
_entry.id   0a101ae6d9d4a35397114623f44a64cc
#
_cell.length_a   1.000
_cell.length_b   1.000
_cell.length_c   1.000
_cell.angle_alpha   90.00
_cell.angle_beta   90.00
_cell.angle_gamma   90.00
#
_symmetry.space_group_name_H-M   'P 1'
#
loop_
_entity.id
_entity.type
_entity.pdbx_description
1 polymer ?
#
loop_
_entity_poly.entity_id
_entity_poly.type
_entity_poly.pdbx_seq_one_letter_code
_entity_poly.pdbx_strand_id
1 'polypeptide(L)'
;MIEPIRVIREGDLVAADPTSGMLRKRAFELPKLWAGRVETAPGAVSGWHHHDLNESCLYVVSGVLRLEFEGGDDYLDAIAGDFVHVPAFTVHRESNPTDEISIAVIARAGGGIPTVNVDPPKASGRTPE
;
A
#
# COMPACT_ATOMS: atom_id res chain seq x y z
N MET A 1 4.89 33.34 0.66
CA MET A 1 5.92 32.80 -0.27
C MET A 1 5.35 31.61 -1.01
N ILE A 2 5.52 31.57 -2.29
CA ILE A 2 5.03 30.48 -3.12
C ILE A 2 6.14 29.45 -3.25
N GLU A 3 5.84 28.20 -2.94
CA GLU A 3 6.79 27.12 -3.15
C GLU A 3 6.89 26.78 -4.64
N PRO A 4 8.09 26.51 -5.15
CA PRO A 4 8.25 26.14 -6.54
C PRO A 4 7.73 24.73 -6.82
N ILE A 5 7.34 24.49 -8.06
CA ILE A 5 7.13 23.14 -8.54
C ILE A 5 8.48 22.43 -8.54
N ARG A 6 8.49 21.18 -8.13
CA ARG A 6 9.71 20.38 -8.13
C ARG A 6 9.46 19.02 -8.74
N VAL A 7 10.52 18.43 -9.28
CA VAL A 7 10.48 17.07 -9.81
C VAL A 7 11.35 16.20 -8.92
N ILE A 8 10.78 15.10 -8.46
CA ILE A 8 11.54 14.09 -7.71
C ILE A 8 11.92 13.00 -8.70
N ARG A 9 13.22 12.82 -8.90
CA ARG A 9 13.71 11.82 -9.85
C ARG A 9 13.64 10.43 -9.23
N GLU A 10 13.55 9.42 -10.08
CA GLU A 10 13.50 8.03 -9.61
C GLU A 10 14.70 7.69 -8.70
N GLY A 11 15.88 8.15 -9.06
CA GLY A 11 17.09 7.89 -8.25
C GLY A 11 17.10 8.59 -6.88
N ASP A 12 16.19 9.53 -6.64
CA ASP A 12 16.11 10.27 -5.39
C ASP A 12 15.02 9.72 -4.45
N LEU A 13 14.31 8.68 -4.87
CA LEU A 13 13.34 8.02 -4.00
C LEU A 13 14.05 7.36 -2.82
N VAL A 14 13.42 7.41 -1.65
CA VAL A 14 14.00 6.92 -0.40
C VAL A 14 13.19 5.75 0.14
N ALA A 15 13.85 4.65 0.46
CA ALA A 15 13.18 3.51 1.09
C ALA A 15 12.50 3.95 2.40
N ALA A 16 11.27 3.54 2.62
CA ALA A 16 10.45 3.97 3.75
C ALA A 16 9.44 2.90 4.14
N ASP A 17 8.95 2.97 5.37
CA ASP A 17 7.83 2.17 5.88
C ASP A 17 8.00 0.67 5.60
N PRO A 18 9.01 0.02 6.19
CA PRO A 18 9.31 -1.38 5.88
C PRO A 18 8.11 -2.29 6.18
N THR A 19 7.76 -3.09 5.19
CA THR A 19 6.76 -4.15 5.30
C THR A 19 7.32 -5.38 4.62
N SER A 20 7.20 -6.54 5.25
CA SER A 20 7.75 -7.77 4.71
C SER A 20 7.29 -8.03 3.28
N GLY A 21 8.23 -8.32 2.39
CA GLY A 21 7.96 -8.63 0.98
C GLY A 21 7.65 -7.42 0.10
N MET A 22 7.67 -6.21 0.66
CA MET A 22 7.34 -4.99 -0.07
C MET A 22 8.45 -3.97 0.08
N LEU A 23 8.86 -3.39 -1.05
CA LEU A 23 9.81 -2.28 -1.07
C LEU A 23 9.04 -1.00 -1.37
N ARG A 24 8.85 -0.17 -0.36
CA ARG A 24 8.27 1.16 -0.53
C ARG A 24 9.36 2.20 -0.66
N LYS A 25 9.22 3.08 -1.63
CA LYS A 25 10.13 4.19 -1.85
C LYS A 25 9.33 5.47 -1.84
N ARG A 26 9.67 6.35 -0.88
CA ARG A 26 9.01 7.63 -0.74
C ARG A 26 9.56 8.64 -1.74
N ALA A 27 8.69 9.35 -2.44
CA ALA A 27 9.06 10.48 -3.26
C ALA A 27 9.07 11.77 -2.42
N PHE A 28 7.99 12.01 -1.69
CA PHE A 28 7.93 13.14 -0.75
C PHE A 28 6.91 12.86 0.34
N GLU A 29 7.05 13.59 1.42
CA GLU A 29 6.13 13.57 2.55
C GLU A 29 5.85 15.00 2.97
N LEU A 30 4.59 15.41 2.86
CA LEU A 30 4.08 16.69 3.31
C LEU A 30 3.17 16.44 4.52
N PRO A 31 2.77 17.49 5.26
CA PRO A 31 1.92 17.27 6.43
C PRO A 31 0.65 16.48 6.17
N LYS A 32 0.06 16.58 4.97
CA LYS A 32 -1.20 15.89 4.64
C LYS A 32 -1.15 15.06 3.37
N LEU A 33 0.03 14.88 2.79
CA LEU A 33 0.15 14.11 1.55
C LEU A 33 1.49 13.38 1.52
N TRP A 34 1.41 12.08 1.42
CA TRP A 34 2.56 11.20 1.24
C TRP A 34 2.45 10.56 -0.15
N ALA A 35 3.53 10.54 -0.89
CA ALA A 35 3.55 9.93 -2.22
C ALA A 35 4.79 9.08 -2.42
N GLY A 36 4.61 7.96 -3.10
CA GLY A 36 5.72 7.04 -3.35
C GLY A 36 5.33 5.92 -4.28
N ARG A 37 6.16 4.89 -4.27
CA ARG A 37 6.01 3.71 -5.11
C ARG A 37 6.26 2.47 -4.25
N VAL A 38 5.52 1.40 -4.54
CA VAL A 38 5.74 0.11 -3.90
C VAL A 38 6.01 -0.96 -4.95
N GLU A 39 7.01 -1.78 -4.65
CA GLU A 39 7.31 -2.99 -5.43
C GLU A 39 7.06 -4.19 -4.53
N THR A 40 6.25 -5.11 -5.03
CA THR A 40 5.94 -6.34 -4.30
C THR A 40 6.59 -7.51 -5.04
N ALA A 41 7.48 -8.22 -4.34
CA ALA A 41 8.21 -9.33 -4.93
C ALA A 41 7.27 -10.47 -5.33
N PRO A 42 7.65 -11.29 -6.34
CA PRO A 42 6.87 -12.46 -6.72
C PRO A 42 6.59 -13.36 -5.52
N GLY A 43 5.33 -13.75 -5.35
CA GLY A 43 4.92 -14.63 -4.26
C GLY A 43 4.95 -14.01 -2.86
N ALA A 44 5.34 -12.76 -2.74
CA ALA A 44 5.42 -12.10 -1.43
C ALA A 44 4.04 -11.78 -0.87
N VAL A 45 3.93 -11.86 0.45
CA VAL A 45 2.72 -11.51 1.20
C VAL A 45 3.16 -10.56 2.32
N SER A 46 2.56 -9.38 2.39
CA SER A 46 2.86 -8.44 3.47
C SER A 46 2.27 -8.93 4.79
N GLY A 47 2.75 -8.35 5.90
CA GLY A 47 2.01 -8.45 7.15
C GLY A 47 0.71 -7.64 7.07
N TRP A 48 -0.16 -7.85 8.05
CA TRP A 48 -1.36 -7.06 8.21
C TRP A 48 -1.00 -5.67 8.74
N HIS A 49 -1.62 -4.64 8.18
CA HIS A 49 -1.31 -3.25 8.55
C HIS A 49 -2.47 -2.33 8.16
N HIS A 50 -2.40 -1.10 8.67
CA HIS A 50 -3.26 0.00 8.24
C HIS A 50 -2.43 1.27 8.09
N HIS A 51 -3.03 2.33 7.60
CA HIS A 51 -2.35 3.59 7.34
C HIS A 51 -2.88 4.72 8.20
N ASP A 52 -3.40 4.37 9.37
CA ASP A 52 -3.93 5.34 10.35
C ASP A 52 -4.99 6.25 9.70
N LEU A 53 -4.91 7.54 9.93
CA LEU A 53 -5.86 8.51 9.37
C LEU A 53 -5.80 8.64 7.84
N ASN A 54 -4.78 8.09 7.21
CA ASN A 54 -4.59 8.27 5.78
C ASN A 54 -5.60 7.50 4.95
N GLU A 55 -6.21 8.19 4.00
CA GLU A 55 -6.84 7.56 2.85
C GLU A 55 -5.75 7.24 1.85
N SER A 56 -5.74 6.05 1.32
CA SER A 56 -4.73 5.64 0.35
C SER A 56 -5.33 5.42 -1.02
N CYS A 57 -4.62 5.90 -2.03
CA CYS A 57 -4.91 5.65 -3.43
C CYS A 57 -3.70 4.97 -4.03
N LEU A 58 -3.91 3.82 -4.66
CA LEU A 58 -2.86 3.13 -5.40
C LEU A 58 -3.24 3.07 -6.87
N TYR A 59 -2.24 3.18 -7.72
CA TYR A 59 -2.39 2.96 -9.15
C TYR A 59 -1.42 1.86 -9.56
N VAL A 60 -1.93 0.75 -10.08
CA VAL A 60 -1.09 -0.38 -10.48
C VAL A 60 -0.46 -0.07 -11.84
N VAL A 61 0.86 0.00 -11.86
CA VAL A 61 1.64 0.27 -13.07
C VAL A 61 1.88 -1.02 -13.84
N SER A 62 2.25 -2.09 -13.14
CA SER A 62 2.52 -3.38 -13.75
C SER A 62 2.32 -4.51 -12.75
N GLY A 63 2.08 -5.70 -13.26
CA GLY A 63 1.85 -6.88 -12.43
C GLY A 63 0.47 -6.91 -11.81
N VAL A 64 0.34 -7.73 -10.77
CA VAL A 64 -0.90 -7.91 -10.03
C VAL A 64 -0.67 -7.58 -8.57
N LEU A 65 -1.54 -6.77 -7.99
CA LEU A 65 -1.57 -6.50 -6.57
C LEU A 65 -2.84 -7.11 -5.99
N ARG A 66 -2.67 -8.08 -5.10
CA ARG A 66 -3.78 -8.72 -4.41
C ARG A 66 -3.97 -8.09 -3.04
N LEU A 67 -5.22 -7.81 -2.69
CA LEU A 67 -5.58 -7.18 -1.43
C LEU A 67 -6.57 -8.06 -0.68
N GLU A 68 -6.31 -8.23 0.60
CA GLU A 68 -7.23 -8.84 1.55
C GLU A 68 -7.43 -7.85 2.68
N PHE A 69 -8.63 -7.75 3.24
CA PHE A 69 -8.92 -6.77 4.26
C PHE A 69 -9.87 -7.32 5.32
N GLU A 70 -9.79 -6.75 6.51
CA GLU A 70 -10.65 -7.12 7.63
C GLU A 70 -12.12 -6.87 7.26
N GLY A 71 -12.96 -7.87 7.48
CA GLY A 71 -14.37 -7.81 7.11
C GLY A 71 -14.66 -8.26 5.69
N GLY A 72 -13.63 -8.45 4.85
CA GLY A 72 -13.80 -9.00 3.51
C GLY A 72 -13.76 -10.52 3.53
N ASP A 73 -14.55 -11.14 2.67
CA ASP A 73 -14.66 -12.60 2.60
C ASP A 73 -13.66 -13.22 1.64
N ASP A 74 -13.06 -12.45 0.76
CA ASP A 74 -12.20 -12.92 -0.29
C ASP A 74 -11.17 -11.84 -0.64
N TYR A 75 -10.31 -12.15 -1.59
CA TYR A 75 -9.33 -11.19 -2.06
C TYR A 75 -9.86 -10.41 -3.27
N LEU A 76 -9.22 -9.26 -3.51
CA LEU A 76 -9.42 -8.47 -4.72
C LEU A 76 -8.07 -8.39 -5.44
N ASP A 77 -8.08 -8.58 -6.75
CA ASP A 77 -6.89 -8.42 -7.58
C ASP A 77 -7.00 -7.16 -8.41
N ALA A 78 -6.01 -6.29 -8.29
CA ALA A 78 -5.84 -5.12 -9.13
C ALA A 78 -4.73 -5.39 -10.14
N ILE A 79 -4.97 -5.05 -11.38
CA ILE A 79 -4.02 -5.22 -12.48
C ILE A 79 -3.60 -3.87 -13.06
N ALA A 80 -2.63 -3.88 -13.97
CA ALA A 80 -2.12 -2.65 -14.58
C ALA A 80 -3.27 -1.76 -15.09
N GLY A 81 -3.27 -0.51 -14.71
CA GLY A 81 -4.29 0.46 -15.05
C GLY A 81 -5.39 0.63 -14.00
N ASP A 82 -5.44 -0.23 -13.01
CA ASP A 82 -6.47 -0.17 -11.97
C ASP A 82 -6.07 0.77 -10.84
N PHE A 83 -7.09 1.44 -10.28
CA PHE A 83 -6.94 2.20 -9.04
C PHE A 83 -7.49 1.39 -7.88
N VAL A 84 -6.84 1.52 -6.72
CA VAL A 84 -7.29 0.91 -5.48
C VAL A 84 -7.49 2.02 -4.44
N HIS A 85 -8.63 2.01 -3.78
CA HIS A 85 -8.88 2.90 -2.65
C HIS A 85 -8.84 2.09 -1.37
N VAL A 86 -7.97 2.48 -0.44
CA VAL A 86 -7.90 1.89 0.89
C VAL A 86 -8.34 2.96 1.88
N PRO A 87 -9.53 2.83 2.47
CA PRO A 87 -10.03 3.81 3.45
C PRO A 87 -9.14 3.90 4.70
N ALA A 88 -9.26 5.00 5.42
CA ALA A 88 -8.57 5.20 6.69
C ALA A 88 -8.83 4.02 7.64
N PHE A 89 -7.82 3.67 8.44
CA PHE A 89 -7.87 2.61 9.46
C PHE A 89 -8.20 1.21 8.96
N THR A 90 -8.21 0.98 7.65
CA THR A 90 -8.54 -0.34 7.10
C THR A 90 -7.38 -1.30 7.29
N VAL A 91 -7.58 -2.31 8.12
CA VAL A 91 -6.61 -3.37 8.32
C VAL A 91 -6.64 -4.28 7.11
N HIS A 92 -5.50 -4.40 6.45
CA HIS A 92 -5.38 -5.15 5.21
C HIS A 92 -3.99 -5.74 5.05
N ARG A 93 -3.83 -6.62 4.09
CA ARG A 93 -2.53 -7.06 3.61
C ARG A 93 -2.53 -7.12 2.10
N GLU A 94 -1.33 -7.04 1.55
CA GLU A 94 -1.11 -7.04 0.12
C GLU A 94 -0.22 -8.21 -0.25
N SER A 95 -0.44 -8.77 -1.43
CA SER A 95 0.36 -9.88 -1.92
C SER A 95 0.50 -9.81 -3.42
N ASN A 96 1.45 -10.57 -3.92
CA ASN A 96 1.67 -10.74 -5.36
C ASN A 96 1.58 -12.24 -5.67
N PRO A 97 0.46 -12.70 -6.23
CA PRO A 97 0.26 -14.12 -6.50
C PRO A 97 0.98 -14.63 -7.76
N THR A 98 1.75 -13.76 -8.42
CA THR A 98 2.39 -14.07 -9.69
C THR A 98 3.89 -14.31 -9.53
N ASP A 99 4.56 -14.63 -10.63
CA ASP A 99 6.01 -14.82 -10.68
C ASP A 99 6.75 -13.58 -11.20
N GLU A 100 6.07 -12.46 -11.35
CA GLU A 100 6.66 -11.18 -11.77
C GLU A 100 6.50 -10.13 -10.67
N ILE A 101 7.39 -9.14 -10.63
CA ILE A 101 7.29 -8.02 -9.69
C ILE A 101 6.03 -7.20 -9.99
N SER A 102 5.31 -6.83 -8.95
CA SER A 102 4.19 -5.89 -9.04
C SER A 102 4.67 -4.50 -8.64
N ILE A 103 4.26 -3.49 -9.40
CA ILE A 103 4.62 -2.09 -9.14
C ILE A 103 3.36 -1.25 -9.07
N ALA A 104 3.24 -0.46 -8.00
CA ALA A 104 2.13 0.48 -7.84
C ALA A 104 2.65 1.83 -7.34
N VAL A 105 1.98 2.88 -7.76
CA VAL A 105 2.18 4.23 -7.22
C VAL A 105 1.19 4.42 -6.08
N ILE A 106 1.63 5.08 -5.01
CA ILE A 106 0.82 5.29 -3.81
C ILE A 106 0.74 6.78 -3.52
N ALA A 107 -0.48 7.24 -3.21
CA ALA A 107 -0.69 8.55 -2.62
C ALA A 107 -1.53 8.36 -1.35
N ARG A 108 -1.09 8.95 -0.24
CA ARG A 108 -1.81 8.91 1.04
C ARG A 108 -2.10 10.32 1.49
N ALA A 109 -3.34 10.59 1.82
CA ALA A 109 -3.78 11.90 2.30
C ALA A 109 -4.39 11.76 3.69
N GLY A 110 -4.07 12.68 4.60
CA GLY A 110 -4.65 12.67 5.95
C GLY A 110 -3.69 13.06 7.06
N GLY A 111 -2.39 12.91 6.85
CA GLY A 111 -1.38 13.31 7.84
C GLY A 111 -1.20 12.34 8.99
N GLY A 112 -1.74 11.14 8.89
CA GLY A 112 -1.53 10.10 9.89
C GLY A 112 -0.21 9.38 9.73
N ILE A 113 -0.01 8.34 10.55
CA ILE A 113 1.18 7.49 10.49
C ILE A 113 1.14 6.74 9.16
N PRO A 114 2.22 6.75 8.36
CA PRO A 114 2.21 6.14 7.03
C PRO A 114 1.87 4.65 7.02
N THR A 115 2.38 3.89 7.97
CA THR A 115 2.10 2.45 8.06
C THR A 115 2.16 2.01 9.51
N VAL A 116 1.10 1.32 9.96
CA VAL A 116 1.01 0.73 11.30
C VAL A 116 0.83 -0.78 11.14
N ASN A 117 1.84 -1.55 11.54
CA ASN A 117 1.76 -3.01 11.48
C ASN A 117 0.93 -3.53 12.65
N VAL A 118 0.06 -4.48 12.38
CA VAL A 118 -0.86 -5.03 13.38
C VAL A 118 -0.88 -6.55 13.32
N ASP A 119 -1.47 -7.16 14.33
CA ASP A 119 -1.72 -8.60 14.31
C ASP A 119 -2.78 -8.95 13.27
N PRO A 120 -2.78 -10.19 12.73
CA PRO A 120 -3.83 -10.62 11.82
C PRO A 120 -5.21 -10.41 12.43
N PRO A 121 -6.21 -9.98 11.62
CA PRO A 121 -7.56 -9.83 12.14
C PRO A 121 -8.12 -11.18 12.57
N LYS A 122 -9.00 -11.15 13.57
CA LYS A 122 -9.74 -12.35 13.95
C LYS A 122 -10.66 -12.74 12.80
N ALA A 123 -10.84 -14.04 12.62
CA ALA A 123 -11.79 -14.56 11.65
C ALA A 123 -13.16 -13.95 11.96
N SER A 124 -13.65 -13.09 11.05
CA SER A 124 -14.85 -12.29 11.25
C SER A 124 -16.09 -13.18 11.33
N GLY A 125 -16.51 -13.55 12.54
CA GLY A 125 -17.73 -14.32 12.74
C GLY A 125 -17.77 -15.69 12.08
N ARG A 126 -16.69 -16.13 11.47
CA ARG A 126 -16.60 -17.48 10.93
C ARG A 126 -16.17 -18.43 12.02
N THR A 127 -16.90 -19.49 12.14
CA THR A 127 -16.48 -20.59 12.99
C THR A 127 -15.28 -21.25 12.32
N PRO A 128 -14.19 -21.50 13.04
CA PRO A 128 -13.12 -22.31 12.50
C PRO A 128 -13.69 -23.67 12.12
N GLU A 129 -13.45 -24.05 10.89
CA GLU A 129 -13.89 -25.34 10.40
C GLU A 129 -12.95 -26.46 10.90
#